data_b3fabc2db3f71aa8badf27bc17f62b46
#
_entry.id   b3fabc2db3f71aa8badf27bc17f62b46
#
_cell.length_a   1.000
_cell.length_b   1.000
_cell.length_c   1.000
_cell.angle_alpha   90.00
_cell.angle_beta   90.00
_cell.angle_gamma   90.00
#
_symmetry.space_group_name_H-M   'P 1'
#
loop_
_entity.id
_entity.type
_entity.pdbx_description
1 polymer ?
#
loop_
_entity_poly.entity_id
_entity_poly.type
_entity_poly.pdbx_seq_one_letter_code
_entity_poly.pdbx_strand_id
1 'polypeptide(L)'
;EIYTLSLHDALPIFGALAIMVAGTRLAARALWSTQMQRSARAGAHDDRPRTLIVGAGQTGSLTIKRMRLCDEDMCGQPVALVDDDVTKHGRHVHGVKVYGSCEDIPRIAAQCRVEQIVLACPSALASERKRILAICLKTGLRILTLPNVRDLAQQDDGKIALREVEISELLSRDEVAFDTMSMGYVRGEVVLVTGGGGSIGSELVRQLTEARPRRIVIFSSKDRKSVV
;
A
#
# COMPACT_ATOMS: atom_id res chain seq x y z
N GLU A 1 0.90 62.83 19.79
CA GLU A 1 1.82 62.85 18.66
C GLU A 1 1.48 61.71 17.72
N ILE A 2 1.03 62.04 16.50
CA ILE A 2 0.69 61.02 15.50
C ILE A 2 1.95 60.89 14.61
N TYR A 3 2.68 59.81 14.77
CA TYR A 3 3.82 59.49 13.89
C TYR A 3 3.31 58.98 12.55
N THR A 4 3.37 59.82 11.50
CA THR A 4 3.15 59.39 10.11
C THR A 4 4.46 58.79 9.57
N LEU A 5 4.54 57.47 9.46
CA LEU A 5 5.64 56.79 8.81
C LEU A 5 5.63 57.18 7.31
N SER A 6 6.69 57.83 6.84
CA SER A 6 6.86 58.12 5.40
C SER A 6 7.06 56.80 4.62
N LEU A 7 6.53 56.77 3.39
CA LEU A 7 6.72 55.64 2.49
C LEU A 7 8.21 55.32 2.25
N HIS A 8 9.08 56.33 2.30
CA HIS A 8 10.53 56.22 2.20
C HIS A 8 11.17 55.47 3.39
N ASP A 9 10.62 55.61 4.58
CA ASP A 9 11.11 54.92 5.78
C ASP A 9 10.62 53.48 5.87
N ALA A 10 9.49 53.17 5.23
CA ALA A 10 8.92 51.83 5.19
C ALA A 10 9.61 50.91 4.17
N LEU A 11 10.08 51.43 3.03
CA LEU A 11 10.71 50.63 1.96
C LEU A 11 11.91 49.78 2.42
N PRO A 12 12.89 50.32 3.18
CA PRO A 12 14.04 49.54 3.65
C PRO A 12 13.62 48.45 4.67
N ILE A 13 12.59 48.72 5.45
CA ILE A 13 12.08 47.74 6.43
C ILE A 13 11.41 46.54 5.72
N PHE A 14 10.60 46.82 4.69
CA PHE A 14 9.98 45.75 3.88
C PHE A 14 11.04 44.99 3.07
N GLY A 15 12.06 45.64 2.56
CA GLY A 15 13.20 45.02 1.88
C GLY A 15 13.97 44.06 2.82
N ALA A 16 14.29 44.53 4.01
CA ALA A 16 14.98 43.71 5.01
C ALA A 16 14.13 42.50 5.46
N LEU A 17 12.82 42.67 5.65
CA LEU A 17 11.90 41.60 6.00
C LEU A 17 11.80 40.55 4.87
N ALA A 18 11.71 40.97 3.63
CA ALA A 18 11.66 40.08 2.47
C ALA A 18 12.96 39.26 2.32
N ILE A 19 14.11 39.87 2.52
CA ILE A 19 15.43 39.19 2.51
C ILE A 19 15.52 38.20 3.66
N MET A 20 15.05 38.57 4.85
CA MET A 20 15.05 37.66 6.02
C MET A 20 14.17 36.47 5.79
N VAL A 21 12.95 36.63 5.27
CA VAL A 21 12.03 35.54 4.95
C VAL A 21 12.57 34.63 3.83
N ALA A 22 13.15 35.22 2.78
CA ALA A 22 13.79 34.47 1.72
C ALA A 22 15.02 33.69 2.22
N GLY A 23 15.85 34.32 3.04
CA GLY A 23 17.05 33.72 3.65
C GLY A 23 16.70 32.55 4.56
N THR A 24 15.69 32.68 5.42
CA THR A 24 15.24 31.59 6.30
C THR A 24 14.65 30.41 5.52
N ARG A 25 13.92 30.68 4.44
CA ARG A 25 13.42 29.63 3.55
C ARG A 25 14.54 28.91 2.80
N LEU A 26 15.53 29.63 2.29
CA LEU A 26 16.70 29.04 1.65
C LEU A 26 17.56 28.24 2.63
N ALA A 27 17.80 28.78 3.83
CA ALA A 27 18.54 28.11 4.88
C ALA A 27 17.81 26.83 5.34
N ALA A 28 16.50 26.88 5.57
CA ALA A 28 15.69 25.73 5.90
C ALA A 28 15.77 24.66 4.80
N ARG A 29 15.68 25.06 3.53
CA ARG A 29 15.77 24.15 2.39
C ARG A 29 17.16 23.53 2.26
N ALA A 30 18.23 24.29 2.48
CA ALA A 30 19.60 23.81 2.48
C ALA A 30 19.88 22.87 3.66
N LEU A 31 19.41 23.19 4.85
CA LEU A 31 19.53 22.33 6.04
C LEU A 31 18.77 21.02 5.85
N TRP A 32 17.56 21.07 5.29
CA TRP A 32 16.79 19.87 4.97
C TRP A 32 17.49 18.99 3.94
N SER A 33 18.07 19.58 2.88
CA SER A 33 18.81 18.85 1.87
C SER A 33 20.10 18.21 2.42
N THR A 34 20.83 18.91 3.27
CA THR A 34 22.06 18.40 3.90
C THR A 34 21.77 17.33 4.96
N GLN A 35 20.67 17.46 5.70
CA GLN A 35 20.25 16.45 6.67
C GLN A 35 19.79 15.17 5.96
N MET A 36 19.09 15.29 4.83
CA MET A 36 18.75 14.17 3.96
C MET A 36 19.97 13.50 3.33
N GLN A 37 20.95 14.28 2.88
CA GLN A 37 22.20 13.74 2.35
C GLN A 37 23.08 13.10 3.42
N ARG A 38 23.05 13.59 4.66
CA ARG A 38 23.74 12.97 5.79
C ARG A 38 23.11 11.63 6.20
N SER A 39 21.79 11.52 6.20
CA SER A 39 21.10 10.25 6.38
C SER A 39 21.36 9.24 5.26
N ALA A 40 21.57 9.72 4.02
CA ALA A 40 21.96 8.86 2.90
C ALA A 40 23.47 8.50 2.91
N ARG A 41 24.31 9.31 3.58
CA ARG A 41 25.76 9.09 3.72
C ARG A 41 26.19 8.43 5.03
N ALA A 42 25.32 8.28 5.97
CA ALA A 42 25.52 7.37 7.12
C ALA A 42 25.41 5.93 6.62
N GLY A 43 26.30 5.57 5.70
CA GLY A 43 26.59 4.22 5.27
C GLY A 43 27.40 3.45 6.32
N ALA A 44 26.95 3.41 7.55
CA ALA A 44 27.14 2.26 8.38
C ALA A 44 26.38 1.12 7.66
N HIS A 45 26.98 -0.04 7.52
CA HIS A 45 26.37 -1.24 7.00
C HIS A 45 24.95 -1.37 7.55
N ASP A 46 23.99 -0.86 6.80
CA ASP A 46 22.57 -1.05 7.11
C ASP A 46 22.27 -2.44 6.54
N ASP A 47 22.33 -3.43 7.41
CA ASP A 47 22.13 -4.86 7.10
C ASP A 47 20.69 -5.15 6.67
N ARG A 48 19.85 -4.09 6.61
CA ARG A 48 18.46 -4.20 6.19
C ARG A 48 18.36 -4.35 4.68
N PRO A 49 17.48 -5.23 4.18
CA PRO A 49 17.34 -5.49 2.76
C PRO A 49 16.95 -4.22 1.98
N ARG A 50 17.63 -3.97 0.87
CA ARG A 50 17.38 -2.83 -0.02
C ARG A 50 16.04 -2.99 -0.69
N THR A 51 15.13 -2.06 -0.42
CA THR A 51 13.70 -2.19 -0.75
C THR A 51 13.28 -1.22 -1.84
N LEU A 52 12.66 -1.75 -2.89
CA LEU A 52 11.89 -1.00 -3.87
C LEU A 52 10.43 -0.94 -3.42
N ILE A 53 9.84 0.24 -3.40
CA ILE A 53 8.43 0.41 -3.05
C ILE A 53 7.62 0.74 -4.31
N VAL A 54 6.55 -0.01 -4.55
CA VAL A 54 5.62 0.21 -5.65
C VAL A 54 4.42 0.98 -5.16
N GLY A 55 4.24 2.19 -5.70
CA GLY A 55 3.22 3.15 -5.29
C GLY A 55 3.79 4.30 -4.46
N ALA A 56 3.81 5.51 -5.03
CA ALA A 56 4.24 6.76 -4.38
C ALA A 56 3.05 7.58 -3.85
N GLY A 57 1.97 6.91 -3.44
CA GLY A 57 0.79 7.50 -2.81
C GLY A 57 0.94 7.62 -1.28
N GLN A 58 -0.20 7.81 -0.60
CA GLN A 58 -0.23 7.92 0.87
C GLN A 58 0.33 6.65 1.54
N THR A 59 -0.05 5.47 1.05
CA THR A 59 0.42 4.20 1.59
C THR A 59 1.92 4.04 1.43
N GLY A 60 2.50 4.31 0.25
CA GLY A 60 3.93 4.27 0.03
C GLY A 60 4.70 5.26 0.92
N SER A 61 4.16 6.48 1.07
CA SER A 61 4.71 7.49 1.98
C SER A 61 4.75 7.00 3.43
N LEU A 62 3.67 6.37 3.90
CA LEU A 62 3.61 5.80 5.25
C LEU A 62 4.57 4.62 5.42
N THR A 63 4.67 3.75 4.41
CA THR A 63 5.60 2.62 4.40
C THR A 63 7.04 3.08 4.56
N ILE A 64 7.47 4.12 3.81
CA ILE A 64 8.81 4.69 3.95
C ILE A 64 9.06 5.22 5.36
N LYS A 65 8.09 5.93 5.94
CA LYS A 65 8.22 6.46 7.31
C LYS A 65 8.43 5.33 8.32
N ARG A 66 7.62 4.28 8.27
CA ARG A 66 7.71 3.13 9.18
C ARG A 66 9.04 2.38 9.02
N MET A 67 9.46 2.09 7.79
CA MET A 67 10.76 1.46 7.53
C MET A 67 11.93 2.26 8.09
N ARG A 68 11.84 3.60 8.09
CA ARG A 68 12.86 4.48 8.68
C ARG A 68 12.85 4.51 10.19
N LEU A 69 11.69 4.28 10.81
CA LEU A 69 11.57 4.19 12.28
C LEU A 69 12.03 2.85 12.82
N CYS A 70 12.51 1.94 11.95
CA CYS A 70 12.95 0.60 12.32
C CYS A 70 11.86 -0.22 13.03
N ASP A 71 10.63 -0.11 12.56
CA ASP A 71 9.53 -0.95 13.02
C ASP A 71 9.88 -2.42 12.71
N GLU A 72 9.94 -3.29 13.72
CA GLU A 72 10.39 -4.69 13.58
C GLU A 72 9.58 -5.45 12.52
N ASP A 73 8.30 -5.10 12.37
CA ASP A 73 7.37 -5.70 11.41
C ASP A 73 7.55 -5.17 9.98
N MET A 74 8.36 -4.10 9.78
CA MET A 74 8.60 -3.46 8.48
C MET A 74 10.09 -3.29 8.18
N CYS A 75 10.84 -4.39 8.23
CA CYS A 75 12.28 -4.36 8.03
C CYS A 75 12.65 -4.10 6.56
N GLY A 76 13.39 -3.03 6.28
CA GLY A 76 13.90 -2.71 4.95
C GLY A 76 14.47 -1.31 4.83
N GLN A 77 15.44 -1.14 3.92
CA GLN A 77 16.00 0.15 3.53
C GLN A 77 15.33 0.64 2.25
N PRO A 78 14.44 1.63 2.27
CA PRO A 78 13.78 2.13 1.07
C PRO A 78 14.79 2.89 0.19
N VAL A 79 15.13 2.34 -0.98
CA VAL A 79 16.13 2.89 -1.90
C VAL A 79 15.54 3.47 -3.18
N ALA A 80 14.37 2.99 -3.60
CA ALA A 80 13.70 3.43 -4.81
C ALA A 80 12.17 3.35 -4.68
N LEU A 81 11.48 4.22 -5.43
CA LEU A 81 10.03 4.21 -5.64
C LEU A 81 9.72 4.11 -7.12
N VAL A 82 8.59 3.48 -7.43
CA VAL A 82 7.95 3.53 -8.76
C VAL A 82 6.47 3.83 -8.61
N ASP A 83 5.91 4.52 -9.58
CA ASP A 83 4.47 4.86 -9.64
C ASP A 83 4.08 5.07 -11.10
N ASP A 84 2.92 4.58 -11.52
CA ASP A 84 2.45 4.77 -12.90
C ASP A 84 1.99 6.20 -13.19
N ASP A 85 1.77 7.02 -12.16
CA ASP A 85 1.48 8.44 -12.30
C ASP A 85 2.75 9.23 -12.68
N VAL A 86 2.83 9.59 -13.95
CA VAL A 86 3.96 10.34 -14.55
C VAL A 86 4.24 11.66 -13.82
N THR A 87 3.22 12.29 -13.21
CA THR A 87 3.40 13.56 -12.49
C THR A 87 4.26 13.43 -11.23
N LYS A 88 4.45 12.22 -10.73
CA LYS A 88 5.29 11.92 -9.57
C LYS A 88 6.73 11.56 -9.94
N HIS A 89 7.02 11.26 -11.20
CA HIS A 89 8.35 10.84 -11.63
C HIS A 89 9.40 11.92 -11.34
N GLY A 90 10.58 11.51 -10.92
CA GLY A 90 11.68 12.39 -10.54
C GLY A 90 11.52 13.10 -9.19
N ARG A 91 10.34 13.06 -8.58
CA ARG A 91 10.11 13.63 -7.24
C ARG A 91 10.70 12.72 -6.15
N HIS A 92 10.80 13.27 -4.95
CA HIS A 92 11.25 12.55 -3.76
C HIS A 92 10.12 12.48 -2.74
N VAL A 93 9.85 11.29 -2.24
CA VAL A 93 8.91 11.04 -1.14
C VAL A 93 9.74 10.62 0.07
N HIS A 94 9.74 11.42 1.11
CA HIS A 94 10.62 11.23 2.29
C HIS A 94 12.08 10.94 1.92
N GLY A 95 12.62 11.63 0.90
CA GLY A 95 14.00 11.49 0.44
C GLY A 95 14.29 10.26 -0.42
N VAL A 96 13.29 9.43 -0.73
CA VAL A 96 13.39 8.34 -1.70
C VAL A 96 12.88 8.83 -3.05
N LYS A 97 13.68 8.64 -4.11
CA LYS A 97 13.35 9.10 -5.46
C LYS A 97 12.32 8.20 -6.13
N VAL A 98 11.36 8.79 -6.83
CA VAL A 98 10.46 8.09 -7.77
C VAL A 98 11.17 8.00 -9.12
N TYR A 99 11.56 6.79 -9.52
CA TYR A 99 12.42 6.58 -10.69
C TYR A 99 11.66 6.49 -12.00
N GLY A 100 10.42 5.99 -11.98
CA GLY A 100 9.61 5.79 -13.18
C GLY A 100 8.34 4.98 -12.92
N SER A 101 7.83 4.36 -13.97
CA SER A 101 6.63 3.53 -13.95
C SER A 101 6.88 2.10 -13.43
N CYS A 102 5.81 1.35 -13.23
CA CYS A 102 5.90 -0.05 -12.83
C CYS A 102 6.58 -0.93 -13.89
N GLU A 103 6.55 -0.56 -15.17
CA GLU A 103 7.25 -1.28 -16.25
C GLU A 103 8.78 -1.22 -16.09
N ASP A 104 9.30 -0.17 -15.44
CA ASP A 104 10.72 0.01 -15.20
C ASP A 104 11.27 -0.81 -14.02
N ILE A 105 10.42 -1.52 -13.27
CA ILE A 105 10.80 -2.27 -12.06
C ILE A 105 12.06 -3.14 -12.28
N PRO A 106 12.15 -3.99 -13.31
CA PRO A 106 13.33 -4.85 -13.48
C PRO A 106 14.62 -4.05 -13.65
N ARG A 107 14.59 -2.98 -14.44
CA ARG A 107 15.73 -2.09 -14.69
C ARG A 107 16.15 -1.36 -13.42
N ILE A 108 15.18 -0.79 -12.67
CA ILE A 108 15.44 -0.03 -11.45
C ILE A 108 15.94 -0.97 -10.34
N ALA A 109 15.38 -2.18 -10.24
CA ALA A 109 15.81 -3.18 -9.28
C ALA A 109 17.30 -3.53 -9.46
N ALA A 110 17.74 -3.74 -10.68
CA ALA A 110 19.16 -3.99 -10.99
C ALA A 110 20.02 -2.75 -10.70
N GLN A 111 19.60 -1.56 -11.14
CA GLN A 111 20.35 -0.31 -10.96
C GLN A 111 20.52 0.06 -9.48
N CYS A 112 19.49 -0.13 -8.67
CA CYS A 112 19.50 0.21 -7.24
C CYS A 112 19.91 -0.96 -6.35
N ARG A 113 20.30 -2.12 -6.91
CA ARG A 113 20.65 -3.35 -6.17
C ARG A 113 19.57 -3.67 -5.12
N VAL A 114 18.34 -3.80 -5.60
CA VAL A 114 17.18 -4.10 -4.77
C VAL A 114 17.19 -5.57 -4.39
N GLU A 115 16.86 -5.88 -3.15
CA GLU A 115 16.80 -7.24 -2.59
C GLU A 115 15.36 -7.69 -2.33
N GLN A 116 14.46 -6.72 -2.15
CA GLN A 116 13.03 -7.01 -1.97
C GLN A 116 12.15 -5.89 -2.53
N ILE A 117 10.92 -6.25 -2.89
CA ILE A 117 9.91 -5.33 -3.43
C ILE A 117 8.72 -5.27 -2.46
N VAL A 118 8.22 -4.08 -2.17
CA VAL A 118 7.01 -3.87 -1.36
C VAL A 118 5.92 -3.25 -2.21
N LEU A 119 4.77 -3.92 -2.29
CA LEU A 119 3.57 -3.42 -2.96
C LEU A 119 2.78 -2.53 -2.01
N ALA A 120 2.84 -1.21 -2.22
CA ALA A 120 2.17 -0.20 -1.41
C ALA A 120 1.01 0.47 -2.18
N CYS A 121 0.25 -0.32 -2.95
CA CYS A 121 -0.88 0.13 -3.77
C CYS A 121 -2.18 -0.64 -3.44
N PRO A 122 -2.73 -0.54 -2.22
CA PRO A 122 -3.91 -1.28 -1.80
C PRO A 122 -5.17 -0.88 -2.58
N SER A 123 -5.22 0.34 -3.09
CA SER A 123 -6.34 0.88 -3.88
C SER A 123 -6.27 0.57 -5.37
N ALA A 124 -5.21 -0.09 -5.85
CA ALA A 124 -5.11 -0.49 -7.25
C ALA A 124 -6.17 -1.54 -7.59
N LEU A 125 -6.73 -1.43 -8.81
CA LEU A 125 -7.66 -2.43 -9.33
C LEU A 125 -7.00 -3.82 -9.38
N ALA A 126 -7.79 -4.88 -9.26
CA ALA A 126 -7.26 -6.24 -9.29
C ALA A 126 -6.46 -6.55 -10.56
N SER A 127 -6.91 -6.03 -11.71
CA SER A 127 -6.21 -6.14 -12.99
C SER A 127 -4.84 -5.45 -12.98
N GLU A 128 -4.76 -4.24 -12.42
CA GLU A 128 -3.51 -3.49 -12.27
C GLU A 128 -2.56 -4.20 -11.32
N ARG A 129 -3.07 -4.67 -10.19
CA ARG A 129 -2.29 -5.42 -9.22
C ARG A 129 -1.70 -6.69 -9.83
N LYS A 130 -2.49 -7.45 -10.62
CA LYS A 130 -2.00 -8.63 -11.36
C LYS A 130 -0.89 -8.26 -12.34
N ARG A 131 -1.06 -7.16 -13.10
CA ARG A 131 -0.03 -6.65 -14.03
C ARG A 131 1.26 -6.32 -13.29
N ILE A 132 1.18 -5.51 -12.23
CA ILE A 132 2.33 -5.11 -11.43
C ILE A 132 3.03 -6.33 -10.82
N LEU A 133 2.28 -7.26 -10.26
CA LEU A 133 2.82 -8.47 -9.65
C LEU A 133 3.52 -9.36 -10.68
N ALA A 134 2.95 -9.50 -11.90
CA ALA A 134 3.58 -10.23 -13.00
C ALA A 134 4.93 -9.60 -13.43
N ILE A 135 5.06 -8.26 -13.34
CA ILE A 135 6.32 -7.57 -13.61
C ILE A 135 7.32 -7.82 -12.47
N CYS A 136 6.87 -7.74 -11.22
CA CYS A 136 7.71 -7.99 -10.05
C CYS A 136 8.27 -9.42 -10.06
N LEU A 137 7.47 -10.43 -10.41
CA LEU A 137 7.89 -11.84 -10.47
C LEU A 137 9.02 -12.08 -11.48
N LYS A 138 9.11 -11.29 -12.55
CA LYS A 138 10.23 -11.39 -13.52
C LYS A 138 11.58 -11.03 -12.90
N THR A 139 11.60 -10.32 -11.78
CA THR A 139 12.84 -9.95 -11.09
C THR A 139 13.42 -11.07 -10.23
N GLY A 140 12.61 -12.07 -9.86
CA GLY A 140 13.02 -13.14 -8.94
C GLY A 140 13.26 -12.68 -7.50
N LEU A 141 12.92 -11.43 -7.16
CA LEU A 141 13.09 -10.86 -5.83
C LEU A 141 11.92 -11.22 -4.91
N ARG A 142 12.16 -11.16 -3.61
CA ARG A 142 11.12 -11.31 -2.60
C ARG A 142 10.09 -10.20 -2.72
N ILE A 143 8.81 -10.56 -2.80
CA ILE A 143 7.71 -9.61 -2.94
C ILE A 143 6.89 -9.62 -1.65
N LEU A 144 6.74 -8.44 -1.05
CA LEU A 144 5.98 -8.21 0.16
C LEU A 144 4.79 -7.30 -0.14
N THR A 145 3.70 -7.49 0.55
CA THR A 145 2.52 -6.63 0.48
C THR A 145 2.09 -6.17 1.87
N LEU A 146 1.41 -5.05 1.91
CA LEU A 146 0.73 -4.59 3.10
C LEU A 146 -0.60 -5.33 3.26
N PRO A 147 -0.98 -5.76 4.47
CA PRO A 147 -2.28 -6.36 4.71
C PRO A 147 -3.40 -5.37 4.35
N ASN A 148 -4.50 -5.88 3.81
CA ASN A 148 -5.67 -5.07 3.52
C ASN A 148 -6.30 -4.59 4.83
N VAL A 149 -7.08 -3.50 4.78
CA VAL A 149 -7.80 -2.94 5.93
C VAL A 149 -8.74 -3.98 6.57
N ARG A 150 -9.23 -4.95 5.78
CA ARG A 150 -10.06 -6.08 6.28
C ARG A 150 -9.27 -7.07 7.13
N ASP A 151 -8.01 -7.31 6.78
CA ASP A 151 -7.10 -8.20 7.52
C ASP A 151 -6.68 -7.56 8.86
N LEU A 152 -6.60 -6.23 8.89
CA LEU A 152 -6.30 -5.45 10.10
C LEU A 152 -7.43 -5.49 11.15
N ALA A 153 -8.67 -5.66 10.72
CA ALA A 153 -9.82 -5.79 11.64
C ALA A 153 -9.84 -7.13 12.39
N GLN A 154 -9.06 -8.11 11.93
CA GLN A 154 -8.95 -9.44 12.56
C GLN A 154 -7.65 -9.60 13.40
N GLN A 155 -6.74 -8.62 13.34
CA GLN A 155 -5.52 -8.61 14.15
C GLN A 155 -5.72 -7.67 15.35
N ASP A 156 -5.79 -8.25 16.54
CA ASP A 156 -6.08 -7.57 17.81
C ASP A 156 -5.00 -6.54 18.23
N ASP A 157 -3.81 -6.54 17.60
CA ASP A 157 -2.67 -5.73 18.03
C ASP A 157 -2.43 -4.44 17.23
N GLY A 158 -3.23 -4.12 16.21
CA GLY A 158 -3.07 -2.90 15.41
C GLY A 158 -1.71 -2.79 14.67
N LYS A 159 -0.90 -3.84 14.65
CA LYS A 159 0.39 -3.91 13.97
C LYS A 159 0.19 -4.20 12.49
N ILE A 160 0.73 -3.34 11.64
CA ILE A 160 0.74 -3.55 10.18
C ILE A 160 2.07 -4.20 9.83
N ALA A 161 2.12 -5.53 9.79
CA ALA A 161 3.29 -6.27 9.35
C ALA A 161 3.28 -6.45 7.82
N LEU A 162 4.47 -6.46 7.21
CA LEU A 162 4.63 -6.86 5.81
C LEU A 162 4.42 -8.38 5.72
N ARG A 163 3.60 -8.81 4.74
CA ARG A 163 3.42 -10.23 4.44
C ARG A 163 3.97 -10.56 3.06
N GLU A 164 4.45 -11.77 2.89
CA GLU A 164 4.85 -12.29 1.60
C GLU A 164 3.62 -12.50 0.71
N VAL A 165 3.76 -12.13 -0.57
CA VAL A 165 2.68 -12.32 -1.54
C VAL A 165 2.57 -13.80 -1.87
N GLU A 166 1.44 -14.41 -1.63
CA GLU A 166 1.17 -15.78 -2.03
C GLU A 166 0.84 -15.86 -3.52
N ILE A 167 1.29 -16.95 -4.16
CA ILE A 167 1.01 -17.22 -5.59
C ILE A 167 -0.51 -17.33 -5.83
N SER A 168 -1.28 -17.71 -4.81
CA SER A 168 -2.74 -17.73 -4.83
C SER A 168 -3.35 -16.36 -5.15
N GLU A 169 -2.70 -15.25 -4.77
CA GLU A 169 -3.14 -13.89 -5.12
C GLU A 169 -3.07 -13.58 -6.62
N LEU A 170 -2.20 -14.29 -7.35
CA LEU A 170 -2.15 -14.22 -8.82
C LEU A 170 -3.33 -14.93 -9.49
N LEU A 171 -3.82 -15.97 -8.83
CA LEU A 171 -4.92 -16.81 -9.31
C LEU A 171 -6.28 -16.31 -8.83
N SER A 172 -6.32 -15.34 -7.93
CA SER A 172 -7.57 -14.74 -7.46
C SER A 172 -8.32 -14.20 -8.67
N ARG A 173 -9.38 -14.89 -9.06
CA ARG A 173 -10.51 -14.26 -9.74
C ARG A 173 -10.93 -13.13 -8.82
N ASP A 174 -11.29 -11.96 -9.41
CA ASP A 174 -11.88 -10.89 -8.63
C ASP A 174 -12.90 -11.53 -7.68
N GLU A 175 -12.66 -11.42 -6.36
CA GLU A 175 -13.68 -11.80 -5.40
C GLU A 175 -14.87 -10.92 -5.75
N VAL A 176 -15.82 -11.51 -6.43
CA VAL A 176 -17.13 -10.90 -6.61
C VAL A 176 -17.65 -10.74 -5.19
N ALA A 177 -17.60 -9.50 -4.68
CA ALA A 177 -18.18 -9.18 -3.40
C ALA A 177 -19.62 -9.69 -3.47
N PHE A 178 -19.92 -10.68 -2.64
CA PHE A 178 -21.21 -11.34 -2.65
C PHE A 178 -22.23 -10.31 -2.18
N ASP A 179 -22.91 -9.71 -3.17
CA ASP A 179 -23.91 -8.71 -2.90
C ASP A 179 -25.17 -9.42 -2.36
N THR A 180 -25.32 -9.36 -1.04
CA THR A 180 -26.52 -9.87 -0.35
C THR A 180 -27.82 -9.23 -0.87
N MET A 181 -27.74 -8.03 -1.49
CA MET A 181 -28.89 -7.42 -2.15
C MET A 181 -29.33 -8.18 -3.42
N SER A 182 -28.39 -8.76 -4.15
CA SER A 182 -28.69 -9.59 -5.33
C SER A 182 -29.39 -10.91 -4.97
N MET A 183 -29.38 -11.30 -3.69
CA MET A 183 -30.03 -12.52 -3.19
C MET A 183 -31.45 -12.31 -2.63
N GLY A 184 -32.05 -11.17 -2.89
CA GLY A 184 -33.44 -10.89 -2.46
C GLY A 184 -34.45 -11.98 -2.84
N TYR A 185 -34.22 -12.68 -3.95
CA TYR A 185 -35.05 -13.80 -4.40
C TYR A 185 -34.94 -15.08 -3.55
N VAL A 186 -33.90 -15.22 -2.75
CA VAL A 186 -33.67 -16.39 -1.86
C VAL A 186 -34.37 -16.19 -0.51
N ARG A 187 -34.65 -14.95 -0.14
CA ARG A 187 -35.18 -14.61 1.18
C ARG A 187 -36.59 -15.16 1.37
N GLY A 188 -36.76 -15.99 2.39
CA GLY A 188 -38.04 -16.64 2.70
C GLY A 188 -38.34 -17.91 1.87
N GLU A 189 -37.51 -18.24 0.90
CA GLU A 189 -37.67 -19.39 0.03
C GLU A 189 -37.04 -20.67 0.60
N VAL A 190 -37.39 -21.82 0.01
CA VAL A 190 -36.76 -23.13 0.31
C VAL A 190 -35.70 -23.38 -0.75
N VAL A 191 -34.45 -23.45 -0.33
CA VAL A 191 -33.30 -23.61 -1.25
C VAL A 191 -32.75 -25.05 -1.13
N LEU A 192 -32.59 -25.71 -2.25
CA LEU A 192 -31.92 -27.01 -2.35
C LEU A 192 -30.49 -26.82 -2.84
N VAL A 193 -29.52 -27.28 -2.07
CA VAL A 193 -28.09 -27.24 -2.45
C VAL A 193 -27.60 -28.66 -2.69
N THR A 194 -27.29 -28.98 -3.95
CA THR A 194 -26.67 -30.26 -4.30
C THR A 194 -25.17 -30.18 -4.13
N GLY A 195 -24.53 -31.21 -3.57
CA GLY A 195 -23.09 -31.17 -3.30
C GLY A 195 -22.68 -30.27 -2.11
N GLY A 196 -23.63 -29.92 -1.23
CA GLY A 196 -23.38 -29.02 -0.09
C GLY A 196 -22.40 -29.54 0.96
N GLY A 197 -22.04 -30.81 0.92
CA GLY A 197 -20.97 -31.40 1.76
C GLY A 197 -19.56 -31.27 1.19
N GLY A 198 -19.37 -30.72 0.00
CA GLY A 198 -18.07 -30.47 -0.62
C GLY A 198 -17.54 -29.08 -0.25
N SER A 199 -16.26 -28.80 -0.60
CA SER A 199 -15.60 -27.53 -0.27
C SER A 199 -16.32 -26.30 -0.84
N ILE A 200 -16.82 -26.36 -2.09
CA ILE A 200 -17.56 -25.26 -2.71
C ILE A 200 -19.00 -25.20 -2.17
N GLY A 201 -19.67 -26.36 -2.04
CA GLY A 201 -21.05 -26.41 -1.58
C GLY A 201 -21.24 -25.98 -0.13
N SER A 202 -20.30 -26.29 0.75
CA SER A 202 -20.33 -25.85 2.15
C SER A 202 -20.18 -24.33 2.29
N GLU A 203 -19.32 -23.72 1.48
CA GLU A 203 -19.17 -22.27 1.46
C GLU A 203 -20.43 -21.59 0.89
N LEU A 204 -21.02 -22.16 -0.17
CA LEU A 204 -22.28 -21.67 -0.70
C LEU A 204 -23.40 -21.73 0.34
N VAL A 205 -23.51 -22.83 1.09
CA VAL A 205 -24.50 -22.98 2.18
C VAL A 205 -24.27 -21.89 3.26
N ARG A 206 -23.01 -21.64 3.63
CA ARG A 206 -22.67 -20.59 4.61
C ARG A 206 -23.14 -19.20 4.14
N GLN A 207 -22.88 -18.86 2.88
CA GLN A 207 -23.30 -17.58 2.30
C GLN A 207 -24.82 -17.47 2.16
N LEU A 208 -25.51 -18.56 1.76
CA LEU A 208 -26.97 -18.59 1.69
C LEU A 208 -27.64 -18.37 3.05
N THR A 209 -27.00 -18.78 4.14
CA THR A 209 -27.54 -18.55 5.50
C THR A 209 -27.66 -17.06 5.83
N GLU A 210 -26.75 -16.24 5.31
CA GLU A 210 -26.76 -14.76 5.48
C GLU A 210 -27.97 -14.12 4.75
N ALA A 211 -28.44 -14.72 3.64
CA ALA A 211 -29.60 -14.26 2.89
C ALA A 211 -30.96 -14.60 3.55
N ARG A 212 -30.96 -15.31 4.68
CA ARG A 212 -32.15 -15.71 5.48
C ARG A 212 -33.22 -16.44 4.69
N PRO A 213 -32.92 -17.57 4.04
CA PRO A 213 -33.94 -18.43 3.44
C PRO A 213 -34.84 -19.03 4.53
N ARG A 214 -36.04 -19.45 4.14
CA ARG A 214 -36.97 -20.19 5.05
C ARG A 214 -36.41 -21.54 5.46
N ARG A 215 -35.67 -22.20 4.54
CA ARG A 215 -35.06 -23.53 4.78
C ARG A 215 -33.96 -23.77 3.74
N ILE A 216 -32.87 -24.37 4.16
CA ILE A 216 -31.82 -24.90 3.26
C ILE A 216 -31.87 -26.43 3.36
N VAL A 217 -32.01 -27.08 2.21
CA VAL A 217 -31.95 -28.55 2.09
C VAL A 217 -30.64 -28.90 1.41
N ILE A 218 -29.79 -29.68 2.08
CA ILE A 218 -28.49 -30.08 1.55
C ILE A 218 -28.60 -31.53 1.06
N PHE A 219 -28.29 -31.73 -0.23
CA PHE A 219 -28.16 -33.06 -0.81
C PHE A 219 -26.68 -33.33 -1.11
N SER A 220 -26.11 -34.37 -0.47
CA SER A 220 -24.71 -34.78 -0.68
C SER A 220 -24.62 -36.28 -0.88
N SER A 221 -23.81 -36.73 -1.83
CA SER A 221 -23.57 -38.14 -2.09
C SER A 221 -22.62 -38.80 -1.06
N LYS A 222 -21.91 -37.99 -0.25
CA LYS A 222 -21.07 -38.46 0.86
C LYS A 222 -21.79 -38.21 2.18
N ASP A 223 -22.20 -39.30 2.83
CA ASP A 223 -22.83 -39.29 4.13
C ASP A 223 -21.83 -38.81 5.20
N ARG A 224 -21.77 -37.50 5.42
CA ARG A 224 -21.16 -36.90 6.62
C ARG A 224 -22.27 -36.25 7.42
N LYS A 225 -22.68 -36.94 8.49
CA LYS A 225 -23.54 -36.39 9.53
C LYS A 225 -22.88 -35.12 10.10
N SER A 226 -23.29 -33.98 9.63
CA SER A 226 -23.11 -32.70 10.32
C SER A 226 -24.51 -32.09 10.45
N VAL A 227 -25.07 -32.26 11.61
CA VAL A 227 -26.24 -31.53 12.08
C VAL A 227 -25.73 -30.22 12.62
N VAL A 228 -26.21 -29.10 12.07
CA VAL A 228 -26.21 -27.81 12.72
C VAL A 228 -27.65 -27.38 12.90
#